data_d8007b1e3a665f5057b65f4ac24910eb
#
_entry.id   d8007b1e3a665f5057b65f4ac24910eb
#
_cell.length_a   1.000
_cell.length_b   1.000
_cell.length_c   1.000
_cell.angle_alpha   90.00
_cell.angle_beta   90.00
_cell.angle_gamma   90.00
#
_symmetry.space_group_name_H-M   'P 1'
#
loop_
_entity.id
_entity.type
_entity.pdbx_description
1 polymer ?
#
loop_
_entity_poly.entity_id
_entity_poly.type
_entity_poly.pdbx_seq_one_letter_code
_entity_poly.pdbx_strand_id
1 'polypeptide(L)'
;MEITWLGHGTFQFRLPSGQVLLVDPWTDGNPAYPKGHQIQRVDTICITHGHFDHIHDAVPLAKKFSPEVVAIFETCTWLESKGVQKTRAMNKGGSQKVGDVTVTMTHAVHSCGILDDGKIIYGGEAAGYVMRFPDNRALYFAGDTNVFTDMQLIEQLYHPELAFLPIGDLFTMSPYEAAAACKMLRARKIIPMHFGTFPPLTGRPDQLRELIAGSGTEVWELQPGQPVEW
;
A
#
# COMPACT_ATOMS: atom_id res chain seq x y z
N MET A 1 -12.58 -11.99 0.18
CA MET A 1 -11.32 -11.61 -0.49
C MET A 1 -10.18 -11.99 0.44
N GLU A 2 -9.15 -12.63 -0.12
CA GLU A 2 -7.96 -13.02 0.64
C GLU A 2 -6.91 -11.91 0.62
N ILE A 3 -6.33 -11.60 1.77
CA ILE A 3 -5.25 -10.64 1.95
C ILE A 3 -4.03 -11.39 2.49
N THR A 4 -2.88 -11.22 1.85
CA THR A 4 -1.61 -11.79 2.32
C THR A 4 -0.59 -10.66 2.50
N TRP A 5 -0.09 -10.48 3.73
CA TRP A 5 1.03 -9.58 3.97
C TRP A 5 2.34 -10.26 3.55
N LEU A 6 3.08 -9.62 2.67
CA LEU A 6 4.37 -10.12 2.17
C LEU A 6 5.57 -9.43 2.84
N GLY A 7 5.32 -8.77 3.96
CA GLY A 7 6.32 -8.04 4.72
C GLY A 7 6.41 -6.56 4.33
N HIS A 8 6.81 -5.72 5.27
CA HIS A 8 6.96 -4.27 5.12
C HIS A 8 5.67 -3.61 4.60
N GLY A 9 5.73 -2.91 3.46
CA GLY A 9 4.60 -2.31 2.76
C GLY A 9 3.98 -3.19 1.66
N THR A 10 4.47 -4.41 1.46
CA THR A 10 4.06 -5.27 0.35
C THR A 10 2.86 -6.14 0.72
N PHE A 11 1.78 -6.04 -0.07
CA PHE A 11 0.56 -6.84 0.14
C PHE A 11 0.04 -7.44 -1.16
N GLN A 12 -0.46 -8.66 -1.06
CA GLN A 12 -1.19 -9.35 -2.13
C GLN A 12 -2.66 -9.47 -1.76
N PHE A 13 -3.53 -9.16 -2.71
CA PHE A 13 -4.98 -9.31 -2.62
C PHE A 13 -5.45 -10.28 -3.68
N ARG A 14 -6.15 -11.34 -3.28
CA ARG A 14 -6.80 -12.28 -4.20
C ARG A 14 -8.32 -12.10 -4.10
N LEU A 15 -8.90 -11.66 -5.20
CA LEU A 15 -10.34 -11.43 -5.30
C LEU A 15 -11.10 -12.75 -5.52
N PRO A 16 -12.41 -12.79 -5.22
CA PRO A 16 -13.25 -13.96 -5.52
C PRO A 16 -13.27 -14.36 -7.00
N SER A 17 -13.06 -13.40 -7.92
CA SER A 17 -12.92 -13.64 -9.36
C SER A 17 -11.61 -14.36 -9.74
N GLY A 18 -10.66 -14.47 -8.81
CA GLY A 18 -9.32 -14.97 -9.04
C GLY A 18 -8.33 -13.89 -9.49
N GLN A 19 -8.74 -12.62 -9.65
CA GLN A 19 -7.82 -11.51 -9.90
C GLN A 19 -6.87 -11.35 -8.72
N VAL A 20 -5.57 -11.13 -9.01
CA VAL A 20 -4.52 -10.90 -8.02
C VAL A 20 -3.96 -9.51 -8.17
N LEU A 21 -4.11 -8.69 -7.13
CA LEU A 21 -3.46 -7.39 -6.98
C LEU A 21 -2.24 -7.53 -6.08
N LEU A 22 -1.18 -6.83 -6.44
CA LEU A 22 0.03 -6.67 -5.62
C LEU A 22 0.24 -5.16 -5.39
N VAL A 23 0.46 -4.78 -4.15
CA VAL A 23 0.75 -3.38 -3.80
C VAL A 23 2.17 -3.30 -3.30
N ASP A 24 2.90 -2.27 -3.78
CA ASP A 24 4.26 -1.92 -3.38
C ASP A 24 5.22 -3.13 -3.35
N PRO A 25 5.54 -3.71 -4.52
CA PRO A 25 6.28 -4.96 -4.59
C PRO A 25 7.76 -4.80 -4.23
N TRP A 26 8.10 -5.24 -3.04
CA TRP A 26 9.47 -5.47 -2.60
C TRP A 26 9.58 -6.88 -2.03
N THR A 27 10.08 -7.81 -2.83
CA THR A 27 10.18 -9.24 -2.51
C THR A 27 11.63 -9.69 -2.37
N ASP A 28 12.49 -9.25 -3.28
CA ASP A 28 13.93 -9.55 -3.24
C ASP A 28 14.65 -8.58 -2.29
N GLY A 29 15.40 -9.14 -1.34
CA GLY A 29 16.10 -8.35 -0.32
C GLY A 29 15.23 -7.80 0.79
N ASN A 30 13.92 -8.05 0.82
CA ASN A 30 13.04 -7.68 1.92
C ASN A 30 13.22 -8.64 3.11
N PRO A 31 13.76 -8.17 4.25
CA PRO A 31 14.03 -9.05 5.39
C PRO A 31 12.79 -9.68 6.01
N ALA A 32 11.61 -9.05 5.81
CA ALA A 32 10.34 -9.53 6.32
C ALA A 32 9.57 -10.39 5.31
N TYR A 33 10.10 -10.61 4.10
CA TYR A 33 9.44 -11.44 3.08
C TYR A 33 9.33 -12.90 3.55
N PRO A 34 8.15 -13.54 3.42
CA PRO A 34 7.95 -14.90 3.91
C PRO A 34 8.86 -15.92 3.21
N LYS A 35 9.65 -16.68 3.98
CA LYS A 35 10.55 -17.68 3.43
C LYS A 35 9.82 -18.71 2.58
N GLY A 36 10.28 -18.90 1.34
CA GLY A 36 9.71 -19.88 0.41
C GLY A 36 8.39 -19.44 -0.25
N HIS A 37 7.86 -18.27 0.07
CA HIS A 37 6.70 -17.75 -0.63
C HIS A 37 7.06 -17.43 -2.08
N GLN A 38 6.18 -17.81 -3.02
CA GLN A 38 6.36 -17.55 -4.44
C GLN A 38 5.11 -16.91 -5.01
N ILE A 39 5.26 -15.75 -5.62
CA ILE A 39 4.19 -15.10 -6.37
C ILE A 39 3.97 -15.89 -7.67
N GLN A 40 2.78 -16.50 -7.80
CA GLN A 40 2.40 -17.35 -8.93
C GLN A 40 1.67 -16.58 -10.04
N ARG A 41 1.01 -15.50 -9.69
CA ARG A 41 0.20 -14.68 -10.59
C ARG A 41 0.13 -13.25 -10.08
N VAL A 42 0.16 -12.29 -11.00
CA VAL A 42 -0.14 -10.89 -10.74
C VAL A 42 -0.90 -10.35 -11.96
N ASP A 43 -2.10 -9.84 -11.73
CA ASP A 43 -2.91 -9.21 -12.78
C ASP A 43 -2.81 -7.68 -12.72
N THR A 44 -2.57 -7.15 -11.51
CA THR A 44 -2.43 -5.70 -11.28
C THR A 44 -1.35 -5.45 -10.25
N ILE A 45 -0.51 -4.44 -10.49
CA ILE A 45 0.41 -3.86 -9.51
C ILE A 45 -0.04 -2.43 -9.24
N CYS A 46 -0.18 -2.06 -7.96
CA CYS A 46 -0.37 -0.67 -7.54
C CYS A 46 0.88 -0.20 -6.80
N ILE A 47 1.43 0.95 -7.19
CA ILE A 47 2.64 1.53 -6.58
C ILE A 47 2.26 2.85 -5.95
N THR A 48 2.48 2.98 -4.63
CA THR A 48 2.17 4.20 -3.88
C THR A 48 3.19 5.30 -4.12
N HIS A 49 4.48 4.94 -4.20
CA HIS A 49 5.57 5.88 -4.43
C HIS A 49 6.87 5.17 -4.86
N GLY A 50 7.89 5.96 -5.20
CA GLY A 50 9.09 5.49 -5.86
C GLY A 50 10.25 5.04 -4.97
N HIS A 51 10.10 4.95 -3.65
CA HIS A 51 11.19 4.46 -2.80
C HIS A 51 11.45 2.97 -3.03
N PHE A 52 12.71 2.56 -2.84
CA PHE A 52 13.18 1.22 -3.19
C PHE A 52 12.37 0.10 -2.53
N ASP A 53 11.98 0.29 -1.30
CA ASP A 53 11.22 -0.66 -0.49
C ASP A 53 9.72 -0.77 -0.88
N HIS A 54 9.31 -0.04 -1.92
CA HIS A 54 7.96 -0.07 -2.50
C HIS A 54 7.95 -0.40 -4.00
N ILE A 55 9.02 -0.03 -4.76
CA ILE A 55 9.04 -0.18 -6.21
C ILE A 55 10.05 -1.23 -6.71
N HIS A 56 10.92 -1.78 -5.84
CA HIS A 56 12.08 -2.59 -6.21
C HIS A 56 11.77 -3.68 -7.23
N ASP A 57 10.73 -4.46 -7.01
CA ASP A 57 10.39 -5.59 -7.88
C ASP A 57 9.29 -5.29 -8.90
N ALA A 58 8.85 -4.03 -9.02
CA ALA A 58 7.80 -3.66 -9.96
C ALA A 58 8.19 -3.99 -11.41
N VAL A 59 9.40 -3.63 -11.85
CA VAL A 59 9.88 -3.90 -13.20
C VAL A 59 10.04 -5.39 -13.50
N PRO A 60 10.77 -6.19 -12.70
CA PRO A 60 10.90 -7.63 -12.97
C PRO A 60 9.57 -8.39 -12.92
N LEU A 61 8.67 -8.06 -11.99
CA LEU A 61 7.35 -8.68 -11.92
C LEU A 61 6.47 -8.26 -13.09
N ALA A 62 6.51 -6.99 -13.52
CA ALA A 62 5.80 -6.52 -14.70
C ALA A 62 6.26 -7.25 -15.97
N LYS A 63 7.56 -7.48 -16.13
CA LYS A 63 8.10 -8.25 -17.26
C LYS A 63 7.70 -9.73 -17.20
N LYS A 64 7.65 -10.31 -16.00
CA LYS A 64 7.32 -11.73 -15.82
C LYS A 64 5.84 -12.04 -16.04
N PHE A 65 4.94 -11.21 -15.49
CA PHE A 65 3.50 -11.51 -15.44
C PHE A 65 2.67 -10.64 -16.38
N SER A 66 3.23 -9.56 -16.94
CA SER A 66 2.54 -8.59 -17.79
C SER A 66 1.24 -8.02 -17.17
N PRO A 67 1.23 -7.65 -15.86
CA PRO A 67 0.08 -7.05 -15.20
C PRO A 67 -0.19 -5.64 -15.73
N GLU A 68 -1.36 -5.09 -15.42
CA GLU A 68 -1.57 -3.64 -15.45
C GLU A 68 -0.85 -3.00 -14.26
N VAL A 69 -0.07 -1.93 -14.48
CA VAL A 69 0.68 -1.25 -13.40
C VAL A 69 0.12 0.14 -13.19
N VAL A 70 -0.48 0.36 -12.04
CA VAL A 70 -1.10 1.62 -11.61
C VAL A 70 -0.11 2.41 -10.76
N ALA A 71 0.17 3.64 -11.14
CA ALA A 71 1.01 4.55 -10.37
C ALA A 71 0.72 6.01 -10.76
N ILE A 72 1.32 6.95 -10.05
CA ILE A 72 1.34 8.35 -10.46
C ILE A 72 2.05 8.51 -11.80
N PHE A 73 1.68 9.53 -12.58
CA PHE A 73 2.11 9.72 -13.96
C PHE A 73 3.63 9.62 -14.14
N GLU A 74 4.42 10.26 -13.30
CA GLU A 74 5.89 10.29 -13.40
C GLU A 74 6.51 8.92 -13.14
N THR A 75 6.00 8.19 -12.15
CA THR A 75 6.41 6.80 -11.87
C THR A 75 6.06 5.88 -13.05
N CYS A 76 4.88 6.04 -13.66
CA CYS A 76 4.53 5.28 -14.87
C CYS A 76 5.49 5.58 -16.02
N THR A 77 5.84 6.85 -16.24
CA THR A 77 6.81 7.25 -17.29
C THR A 77 8.18 6.61 -17.05
N TRP A 78 8.64 6.57 -15.79
CA TRP A 78 9.88 5.87 -15.46
C TRP A 78 9.77 4.36 -15.72
N LEU A 79 8.67 3.70 -15.31
CA LEU A 79 8.44 2.29 -15.58
C LEU A 79 8.43 1.95 -17.08
N GLU A 80 7.82 2.80 -17.89
CA GLU A 80 7.83 2.68 -19.36
C GLU A 80 9.25 2.75 -19.92
N SER A 81 10.08 3.65 -19.39
CA SER A 81 11.50 3.74 -19.75
C SER A 81 12.30 2.48 -19.42
N LYS A 82 11.83 1.69 -18.42
CA LYS A 82 12.40 0.38 -18.04
C LYS A 82 11.77 -0.79 -18.82
N GLY A 83 10.86 -0.52 -19.76
CA GLY A 83 10.23 -1.50 -20.65
C GLY A 83 8.95 -2.13 -20.10
N VAL A 84 8.33 -1.54 -19.09
CA VAL A 84 6.98 -1.93 -18.65
C VAL A 84 5.96 -1.43 -19.67
N GLN A 85 5.12 -2.33 -20.20
CA GLN A 85 4.25 -2.03 -21.34
C GLN A 85 2.82 -1.62 -20.99
N LYS A 86 2.32 -2.06 -19.83
CA LYS A 86 0.90 -1.88 -19.45
C LYS A 86 0.78 -0.96 -18.24
N THR A 87 1.20 0.27 -18.38
CA THR A 87 1.03 1.27 -17.33
C THR A 87 -0.36 1.91 -17.38
N ARG A 88 -0.87 2.25 -16.22
CA ARG A 88 -2.16 2.90 -15.99
C ARG A 88 -1.91 4.15 -15.15
N ALA A 89 -1.35 5.16 -15.83
CA ALA A 89 -1.00 6.42 -15.19
C ALA A 89 -2.24 7.16 -14.67
N MET A 90 -2.12 7.73 -13.48
CA MET A 90 -3.17 8.55 -12.88
C MET A 90 -2.57 9.65 -12.00
N ASN A 91 -3.41 10.47 -11.39
CA ASN A 91 -3.00 11.45 -10.39
C ASN A 91 -4.04 11.53 -9.27
N LYS A 92 -3.70 12.21 -8.19
CA LYS A 92 -4.52 12.34 -6.98
C LYS A 92 -5.91 12.90 -7.30
N GLY A 93 -6.93 12.29 -6.71
CA GLY A 93 -8.35 12.57 -6.99
C GLY A 93 -8.91 11.80 -8.20
N GLY A 94 -8.04 11.25 -9.07
CA GLY A 94 -8.47 10.42 -10.20
C GLY A 94 -8.91 9.03 -9.75
N SER A 95 -9.85 8.45 -10.50
CA SER A 95 -10.32 7.07 -10.30
C SER A 95 -10.29 6.32 -11.63
N GLN A 96 -9.92 5.06 -11.60
CA GLN A 96 -10.00 4.18 -12.76
C GLN A 96 -10.36 2.76 -12.35
N LYS A 97 -11.02 2.03 -13.26
CA LYS A 97 -11.30 0.61 -13.08
C LYS A 97 -10.15 -0.22 -13.62
N VAL A 98 -9.63 -1.15 -12.80
CA VAL A 98 -8.55 -2.06 -13.15
C VAL A 98 -9.00 -3.48 -12.80
N GLY A 99 -9.35 -4.26 -13.83
CA GLY A 99 -10.07 -5.52 -13.62
C GLY A 99 -11.40 -5.28 -12.89
N ASP A 100 -11.59 -5.94 -11.75
CA ASP A 100 -12.81 -5.84 -10.94
C ASP A 100 -12.76 -4.70 -9.89
N VAL A 101 -11.61 -4.05 -9.72
CA VAL A 101 -11.40 -3.04 -8.68
C VAL A 101 -11.45 -1.63 -9.26
N THR A 102 -12.18 -0.74 -8.60
CA THR A 102 -12.04 0.69 -8.84
C THR A 102 -10.99 1.25 -7.90
N VAL A 103 -9.92 1.80 -8.45
CA VAL A 103 -8.80 2.39 -7.72
C VAL A 103 -8.89 3.89 -7.82
N THR A 104 -8.93 4.58 -6.68
CA THR A 104 -8.88 6.04 -6.57
C THR A 104 -7.58 6.44 -5.89
N MET A 105 -6.79 7.30 -6.54
CA MET A 105 -5.54 7.80 -5.95
C MET A 105 -5.85 8.94 -4.99
N THR A 106 -5.30 8.85 -3.78
CA THR A 106 -5.44 9.86 -2.72
C THR A 106 -4.12 10.56 -2.44
N HIS A 107 -4.18 11.63 -1.66
CA HIS A 107 -2.99 12.29 -1.16
C HIS A 107 -2.25 11.40 -0.14
N ALA A 108 -0.92 11.55 -0.10
CA ALA A 108 -0.03 11.10 0.96
C ALA A 108 1.05 12.17 1.17
N VAL A 109 1.48 12.36 2.41
CA VAL A 109 2.49 13.36 2.77
C VAL A 109 3.82 12.64 2.99
N HIS A 110 4.52 12.43 1.88
CA HIS A 110 5.80 11.72 1.82
C HIS A 110 6.54 12.09 0.53
N SER A 111 7.82 11.76 0.43
CA SER A 111 8.58 11.96 -0.81
C SER A 111 8.40 10.79 -1.79
N CYS A 112 8.76 10.98 -3.05
CA CYS A 112 8.60 9.98 -4.11
C CYS A 112 9.81 9.95 -5.04
N GLY A 113 11.03 9.92 -4.50
CA GLY A 113 12.26 9.80 -5.27
C GLY A 113 12.52 8.35 -5.68
N ILE A 114 12.81 8.11 -6.97
CA ILE A 114 13.19 6.79 -7.48
C ILE A 114 14.70 6.72 -7.53
N LEU A 115 15.32 5.77 -6.81
CA LEU A 115 16.76 5.52 -6.93
C LEU A 115 17.04 4.67 -8.18
N ASP A 116 17.65 5.28 -9.20
CA ASP A 116 17.94 4.64 -10.48
C ASP A 116 19.40 4.91 -10.88
N ASP A 117 20.19 3.85 -11.06
CA ASP A 117 21.63 3.91 -11.38
C ASP A 117 22.41 4.90 -10.49
N GLY A 118 22.15 4.88 -9.19
CA GLY A 118 22.80 5.72 -8.18
C GLY A 118 22.35 7.19 -8.19
N LYS A 119 21.30 7.53 -8.93
CA LYS A 119 20.72 8.89 -8.98
C LYS A 119 19.27 8.85 -8.48
N ILE A 120 18.85 9.93 -7.83
CA ILE A 120 17.44 10.11 -7.49
C ILE A 120 16.75 10.77 -8.68
N ILE A 121 15.77 10.05 -9.23
CA ILE A 121 14.87 10.52 -10.28
C ILE A 121 13.57 11.00 -9.64
N TYR A 122 13.01 12.08 -10.16
CA TYR A 122 11.71 12.56 -9.72
C TYR A 122 10.61 11.56 -10.11
N GLY A 123 9.97 10.96 -9.13
CA GLY A 123 8.92 9.94 -9.30
C GLY A 123 7.49 10.50 -9.21
N GLY A 124 7.32 11.81 -9.18
CA GLY A 124 6.05 12.46 -8.86
C GLY A 124 5.89 12.68 -7.36
N GLU A 125 4.68 12.56 -6.86
CA GLU A 125 4.38 12.68 -5.43
C GLU A 125 3.88 11.34 -4.88
N ALA A 126 4.15 11.09 -3.61
CA ALA A 126 3.60 9.91 -2.91
C ALA A 126 2.07 9.96 -2.86
N ALA A 127 1.46 8.80 -2.92
CA ALA A 127 0.03 8.63 -2.97
C ALA A 127 -0.43 7.45 -2.12
N GLY A 128 -1.68 7.51 -1.65
CA GLY A 128 -2.42 6.36 -1.18
C GLY A 128 -3.46 5.92 -2.21
N TYR A 129 -4.16 4.85 -1.89
CA TYR A 129 -5.24 4.33 -2.74
C TYR A 129 -6.48 4.02 -1.91
N VAL A 130 -7.64 4.45 -2.39
CA VAL A 130 -8.91 3.82 -2.01
C VAL A 130 -9.23 2.79 -3.09
N MET A 131 -9.43 1.55 -2.66
CA MET A 131 -9.81 0.43 -3.54
C MET A 131 -11.23 0.01 -3.21
N ARG A 132 -12.14 0.11 -4.19
CA ARG A 132 -13.52 -0.32 -4.08
C ARG A 132 -13.74 -1.58 -4.87
N PHE A 133 -14.31 -2.60 -4.22
CA PHE A 133 -14.52 -3.94 -4.75
C PHE A 133 -15.96 -4.12 -5.26
N PRO A 134 -16.23 -5.22 -6.03
CA PRO A 134 -17.55 -5.48 -6.60
C PRO A 134 -18.69 -5.60 -5.58
N ASP A 135 -18.39 -6.01 -4.34
CA ASP A 135 -19.33 -6.10 -3.23
C ASP A 135 -19.56 -4.74 -2.54
N ASN A 136 -19.04 -3.66 -3.12
CA ASN A 136 -19.11 -2.28 -2.67
C ASN A 136 -18.29 -1.96 -1.40
N ARG A 137 -17.60 -2.93 -0.81
CA ARG A 137 -16.66 -2.63 0.27
C ARG A 137 -15.49 -1.80 -0.26
N ALA A 138 -14.93 -0.96 0.59
CA ALA A 138 -13.77 -0.15 0.28
C ALA A 138 -12.67 -0.33 1.33
N LEU A 139 -11.43 -0.38 0.90
CA LEU A 139 -10.27 -0.25 1.76
C LEU A 139 -9.49 1.04 1.40
N TYR A 140 -8.75 1.55 2.37
CA TYR A 140 -7.77 2.60 2.19
C TYR A 140 -6.37 2.05 2.43
N PHE A 141 -5.51 2.13 1.43
CA PHE A 141 -4.09 1.81 1.52
C PHE A 141 -3.31 3.12 1.54
N ALA A 142 -2.77 3.49 2.70
CA ALA A 142 -2.17 4.81 2.87
C ALA A 142 -0.86 4.99 2.08
N GLY A 143 -0.12 3.91 1.82
CA GLY A 143 1.29 4.00 1.45
C GLY A 143 2.11 4.60 2.59
N ASP A 144 3.26 5.15 2.27
CA ASP A 144 4.06 5.90 3.23
C ASP A 144 3.55 7.32 3.36
N THR A 145 3.30 7.71 4.60
CA THR A 145 2.75 9.04 4.91
C THR A 145 2.93 9.36 6.39
N ASN A 146 2.93 10.64 6.73
CA ASN A 146 2.56 11.11 8.06
C ASN A 146 1.04 11.17 8.20
N VAL A 147 0.53 11.54 9.37
CA VAL A 147 -0.88 11.86 9.56
C VAL A 147 -1.21 13.23 8.92
N PHE A 148 -2.35 13.34 8.23
CA PHE A 148 -2.80 14.57 7.62
C PHE A 148 -4.33 14.71 7.69
N THR A 149 -4.82 15.95 7.69
CA THR A 149 -6.26 16.22 7.95
C THR A 149 -7.21 15.68 6.90
N ASP A 150 -6.76 15.56 5.65
CA ASP A 150 -7.61 15.05 4.55
C ASP A 150 -7.94 13.56 4.68
N MET A 151 -7.36 12.86 5.65
CA MET A 151 -7.83 11.51 6.02
C MET A 151 -9.32 11.55 6.46
N GLN A 152 -9.83 12.68 6.98
CA GLN A 152 -11.26 12.87 7.23
C GLN A 152 -12.07 12.94 5.94
N LEU A 153 -11.54 13.55 4.87
CA LEU A 153 -12.20 13.58 3.56
C LEU A 153 -12.22 12.19 2.92
N ILE A 154 -11.17 11.40 3.12
CA ILE A 154 -11.13 10.00 2.65
C ILE A 154 -12.27 9.21 3.32
N GLU A 155 -12.47 9.38 4.62
CA GLU A 155 -13.61 8.77 5.33
C GLU A 155 -14.93 9.24 4.75
N GLN A 156 -15.15 10.56 4.67
CA GLN A 156 -16.42 11.16 4.24
C GLN A 156 -16.82 10.81 2.80
N LEU A 157 -15.85 10.66 1.90
CA LEU A 157 -16.11 10.40 0.48
C LEU A 157 -16.19 8.90 0.15
N TYR A 158 -15.42 8.08 0.84
CA TYR A 158 -15.21 6.68 0.42
C TYR A 158 -15.62 5.64 1.45
N HIS A 159 -15.76 6.01 2.73
CA HIS A 159 -16.15 5.15 3.85
C HIS A 159 -15.37 3.82 3.89
N PRO A 160 -14.02 3.84 3.97
CA PRO A 160 -13.23 2.61 3.99
C PRO A 160 -13.52 1.82 5.27
N GLU A 161 -13.85 0.54 5.12
CA GLU A 161 -14.08 -0.37 6.25
C GLU A 161 -12.76 -0.91 6.84
N LEU A 162 -11.72 -0.94 6.00
CA LEU A 162 -10.38 -1.41 6.32
C LEU A 162 -9.37 -0.36 5.89
N ALA A 163 -8.35 -0.07 6.72
CA ALA A 163 -7.25 0.79 6.31
C ALA A 163 -5.90 0.15 6.64
N PHE A 164 -4.92 0.35 5.75
CA PHE A 164 -3.54 -0.04 5.91
C PHE A 164 -2.74 1.20 6.25
N LEU A 165 -2.13 1.23 7.44
CA LEU A 165 -1.43 2.40 7.95
C LEU A 165 0.00 2.06 8.32
N PRO A 166 1.00 2.84 7.84
CA PRO A 166 2.37 2.69 8.30
C PRO A 166 2.48 3.17 9.75
N ILE A 167 3.22 2.42 10.57
CA ILE A 167 3.40 2.72 11.99
C ILE A 167 4.85 2.66 12.45
N GLY A 168 5.81 2.57 11.49
CA GLY A 168 7.21 2.30 11.81
C GLY A 168 7.95 3.42 12.52
N ASP A 169 7.42 4.64 12.53
CA ASP A 169 8.13 5.85 12.97
C ASP A 169 9.29 6.22 12.03
N LEU A 170 10.07 7.21 12.35
CA LEU A 170 11.22 7.78 11.65
C LEU A 170 10.94 8.25 10.22
N PHE A 171 10.43 7.37 9.35
CA PHE A 171 10.14 7.68 7.95
C PHE A 171 8.65 7.81 7.65
N THR A 172 7.80 7.32 8.55
CA THR A 172 6.33 7.33 8.41
C THR A 172 5.67 7.72 9.74
N MET A 173 4.37 7.50 9.87
CA MET A 173 3.70 7.69 11.16
C MET A 173 4.30 6.83 12.26
N SER A 174 4.40 7.39 13.47
CA SER A 174 4.50 6.63 14.70
C SER A 174 3.15 6.00 15.07
N PRO A 175 3.08 5.02 16.00
CA PRO A 175 1.81 4.53 16.52
C PRO A 175 0.90 5.63 17.09
N TYR A 176 1.48 6.70 17.63
CA TYR A 176 0.74 7.85 18.16
C TYR A 176 0.04 8.64 17.04
N GLU A 177 0.71 8.91 15.93
CA GLU A 177 0.11 9.57 14.76
C GLU A 177 -0.89 8.65 14.05
N ALA A 178 -0.59 7.36 13.95
CA ALA A 178 -1.51 6.36 13.41
C ALA A 178 -2.81 6.27 14.23
N ALA A 179 -2.74 6.46 15.56
CA ALA A 179 -3.94 6.53 16.40
C ALA A 179 -4.80 7.77 16.08
N ALA A 180 -4.18 8.90 15.72
CA ALA A 180 -4.92 10.06 15.23
C ALA A 180 -5.55 9.80 13.84
N ALA A 181 -4.81 9.12 12.95
CA ALA A 181 -5.33 8.69 11.65
C ALA A 181 -6.53 7.75 11.79
N CYS A 182 -6.50 6.80 12.73
CA CYS A 182 -7.64 5.90 13.04
C CYS A 182 -8.91 6.69 13.40
N LYS A 183 -8.78 7.75 14.20
CA LYS A 183 -9.92 8.61 14.60
C LYS A 183 -10.51 9.38 13.40
N MET A 184 -9.67 9.76 12.44
CA MET A 184 -10.13 10.47 11.24
C MET A 184 -10.76 9.53 10.22
N LEU A 185 -10.17 8.35 10.00
CA LEU A 185 -10.61 7.37 9.00
C LEU A 185 -11.84 6.57 9.45
N ARG A 186 -12.06 6.42 10.76
CA ARG A 186 -13.17 5.64 11.35
C ARG A 186 -13.35 4.25 10.76
N ALA A 187 -12.31 3.68 10.16
CA ALA A 187 -12.34 2.32 9.64
C ALA A 187 -12.56 1.31 10.78
N ARG A 188 -13.30 0.25 10.50
CA ARG A 188 -13.57 -0.80 11.50
C ARG A 188 -12.32 -1.57 11.88
N LYS A 189 -11.42 -1.76 10.89
CA LYS A 189 -10.17 -2.49 11.06
C LYS A 189 -9.00 -1.70 10.49
N ILE A 190 -7.88 -1.77 11.18
CA ILE A 190 -6.60 -1.22 10.73
C ILE A 190 -5.58 -2.35 10.65
N ILE A 191 -4.95 -2.49 9.49
CA ILE A 191 -3.77 -3.35 9.33
C ILE A 191 -2.54 -2.46 9.43
N PRO A 192 -1.74 -2.60 10.50
CA PRO A 192 -0.48 -1.90 10.62
C PRO A 192 0.54 -2.47 9.63
N MET A 193 1.36 -1.61 9.03
CA MET A 193 2.41 -1.97 8.09
C MET A 193 3.67 -1.12 8.29
N HIS A 194 4.72 -1.38 7.53
CA HIS A 194 5.95 -0.60 7.49
C HIS A 194 6.62 -0.46 8.87
N PHE A 195 6.71 -1.56 9.65
CA PHE A 195 7.33 -1.61 10.97
C PHE A 195 8.22 -2.83 11.13
N GLY A 196 9.23 -2.74 11.98
CA GLY A 196 10.08 -3.87 12.40
C GLY A 196 10.99 -4.44 11.31
N THR A 197 10.92 -3.98 10.06
CA THR A 197 11.75 -4.49 8.95
C THR A 197 13.20 -4.02 9.08
N PHE A 198 13.41 -2.80 9.54
CA PHE A 198 14.71 -2.22 9.82
C PHE A 198 14.79 -1.81 11.30
N PRO A 199 15.99 -1.84 11.93
CA PRO A 199 16.14 -1.47 13.33
C PRO A 199 15.56 -0.09 13.74
N PRO A 200 15.61 0.95 12.89
CA PRO A 200 15.02 2.24 13.24
C PRO A 200 13.48 2.29 13.21
N LEU A 201 12.82 1.31 12.57
CA LEU A 201 11.35 1.25 12.50
C LEU A 201 10.80 0.63 13.80
N THR A 202 10.72 1.43 14.83
CA THR A 202 10.50 1.00 16.23
C THR A 202 9.03 0.90 16.64
N GLY A 203 8.11 1.42 15.82
CA GLY A 203 6.67 1.32 16.08
C GLY A 203 6.19 -0.12 16.11
N ARG A 204 5.20 -0.41 16.96
CA ARG A 204 4.64 -1.75 17.13
C ARG A 204 3.11 -1.75 17.17
N PRO A 205 2.47 -2.82 16.69
CA PRO A 205 1.00 -2.94 16.71
C PRO A 205 0.39 -2.91 18.12
N ASP A 206 1.07 -3.42 19.14
CA ASP A 206 0.61 -3.37 20.52
C ASP A 206 0.48 -1.93 21.03
N GLN A 207 1.42 -1.06 20.71
CA GLN A 207 1.37 0.37 21.05
C GLN A 207 0.16 1.06 20.39
N LEU A 208 -0.10 0.78 19.10
CA LEU A 208 -1.27 1.31 18.43
C LEU A 208 -2.57 0.81 19.08
N ARG A 209 -2.63 -0.48 19.41
CA ARG A 209 -3.80 -1.10 20.07
C ARG A 209 -4.13 -0.45 21.42
N GLU A 210 -3.12 -0.15 22.22
CA GLU A 210 -3.29 0.56 23.48
C GLU A 210 -3.83 1.99 23.27
N LEU A 211 -3.29 2.72 22.29
CA LEU A 211 -3.67 4.10 22.00
C LEU A 211 -5.09 4.26 21.46
N ILE A 212 -5.64 3.25 20.78
CA ILE A 212 -7.00 3.29 20.23
C ILE A 212 -7.98 2.44 21.04
N ALA A 213 -7.60 1.98 22.23
CA ALA A 213 -8.49 1.20 23.10
C ALA A 213 -9.81 1.95 23.34
N GLY A 214 -10.92 1.25 23.17
CA GLY A 214 -12.26 1.81 23.34
C GLY A 214 -12.78 2.67 22.17
N SER A 215 -12.02 2.84 21.09
CA SER A 215 -12.46 3.61 19.90
C SER A 215 -13.47 2.89 19.01
N GLY A 216 -13.61 1.56 19.16
CA GLY A 216 -14.39 0.70 18.26
C GLY A 216 -13.62 0.25 17.01
N THR A 217 -12.39 0.70 16.81
CA THR A 217 -11.49 0.25 15.74
C THR A 217 -10.64 -0.93 16.22
N GLU A 218 -10.55 -1.99 15.43
CA GLU A 218 -9.71 -3.17 15.68
C GLU A 218 -8.35 -3.02 15.01
N VAL A 219 -7.26 -3.26 15.73
CA VAL A 219 -5.93 -3.48 15.14
C VAL A 219 -5.81 -4.93 14.69
N TRP A 220 -5.85 -5.16 13.39
CA TRP A 220 -5.76 -6.48 12.78
C TRP A 220 -4.32 -6.77 12.35
N GLU A 221 -3.56 -7.32 13.26
CA GLU A 221 -2.16 -7.67 13.03
C GLU A 221 -2.06 -8.96 12.22
N LEU A 222 -1.44 -8.87 11.05
CA LEU A 222 -1.21 -10.01 10.18
C LEU A 222 0.17 -10.63 10.42
N GLN A 223 0.30 -11.90 10.06
CA GLN A 223 1.59 -12.59 10.02
C GLN A 223 2.05 -12.69 8.54
N PRO A 224 3.32 -12.36 8.23
CA PRO A 224 3.81 -12.44 6.87
C PRO A 224 3.62 -13.84 6.26
N GLY A 225 3.06 -13.90 5.06
CA GLY A 225 2.82 -15.12 4.31
C GLY A 225 1.57 -15.91 4.71
N GLN A 226 0.86 -15.52 5.76
CA GLN A 226 -0.40 -16.16 6.15
C GLN A 226 -1.59 -15.40 5.54
N PRO A 227 -2.36 -16.03 4.64
CA PRO A 227 -3.53 -15.40 4.08
C PRO A 227 -4.66 -15.30 5.11
N VAL A 228 -5.38 -14.19 5.06
CA VAL A 228 -6.57 -13.96 5.87
C VAL A 228 -7.75 -13.54 4.99
N GLU A 229 -8.96 -13.90 5.40
CA GLU A 229 -10.18 -13.52 4.69
C GLU A 229 -10.76 -12.19 5.22
N TRP A 230 -11.06 -11.30 4.29
CA TRP A 230 -11.77 -10.05 4.54
C TRP A 230 -12.94 -9.88 3.58
#